data_35d8bf63a976ad9f6fc8b6f72e15cbca
#
_entry.id   35d8bf63a976ad9f6fc8b6f72e15cbca
#
_cell.length_a   1.000
_cell.length_b   1.000
_cell.length_c   1.000
_cell.angle_alpha   90.00
_cell.angle_beta   90.00
_cell.angle_gamma   90.00
#
_symmetry.space_group_name_H-M   'P 1'
#
loop_
_entity.id
_entity.type
_entity.pdbx_description
1 polymer ?
#
loop_
_entity_poly.entity_id
_entity_poly.type
_entity_poly.pdbx_seq_one_letter_code
_entity_poly.pdbx_strand_id
1 'polypeptide(L)'
;MLLALAAIPILIAIAVRVTESTSTGRGPAFLDRITQNGLFVGITALVVSIPLFLPLTIGVVAGDTIAGEAGLGTLRYLLVAPAGRARLLVVKYVGAAVFCVAATLSVVIAGTLAGLVLFPVGPVTLLSGDTISVGDSVLRTLLLAAYVTVSLLGLSAIGLFISTLTEVPVGAMAATIVLSVVSQVLDALPQLAWLHPWLFSHYWLDFADLLRQPIEWSSFGDNALLQAGYLLVFGSLAFGRFLTKDVLS
;
A
#
# COMPACT_ATOMS: atom_id res chain seq x y z
N MET A 1 3.75 -8.07 -11.49
CA MET A 1 3.11 -7.08 -10.61
C MET A 1 4.06 -5.96 -10.21
N LEU A 2 5.19 -6.23 -9.53
CA LEU A 2 6.13 -5.18 -9.12
C LEU A 2 6.62 -4.29 -10.28
N LEU A 3 6.91 -4.87 -11.46
CA LEU A 3 7.27 -4.10 -12.66
C LEU A 3 6.15 -3.17 -13.14
N ALA A 4 4.89 -3.61 -13.05
CA ALA A 4 3.76 -2.77 -13.39
C ALA A 4 3.61 -1.59 -12.40
N LEU A 5 3.82 -1.83 -11.10
CA LEU A 5 3.86 -0.77 -10.10
C LEU A 5 5.02 0.22 -10.34
N ALA A 6 6.20 -0.28 -10.69
CA ALA A 6 7.36 0.55 -11.01
C ALA A 6 7.16 1.39 -12.30
N ALA A 7 6.32 0.94 -13.22
CA ALA A 7 6.01 1.72 -14.43
C ALA A 7 5.19 2.98 -14.15
N ILE A 8 4.34 2.97 -13.11
CA ILE A 8 3.47 4.11 -12.77
C ILE A 8 4.26 5.40 -12.51
N PRO A 9 5.24 5.42 -11.57
CA PRO A 9 6.04 6.62 -11.34
C PRO A 9 6.84 7.07 -12.55
N ILE A 10 7.31 6.14 -13.36
CA ILE A 10 8.05 6.46 -14.59
C ILE A 10 7.11 7.17 -15.58
N LEU A 11 5.89 6.67 -15.77
CA LEU A 11 4.90 7.29 -16.63
C LEU A 11 4.49 8.68 -16.11
N ILE A 12 4.32 8.85 -14.80
CA ILE A 12 4.05 10.15 -14.19
C ILE A 12 5.18 11.12 -14.47
N ALA A 13 6.43 10.71 -14.24
CA ALA A 13 7.61 11.56 -14.47
C ALA A 13 7.72 11.99 -15.94
N ILE A 14 7.51 11.06 -16.88
CA ILE A 14 7.53 11.35 -18.32
C ILE A 14 6.37 12.30 -18.68
N ALA A 15 5.16 12.04 -18.19
CA ALA A 15 4.01 12.88 -18.48
C ALA A 15 4.22 14.31 -17.99
N VAL A 16 4.74 14.50 -16.78
CA VAL A 16 5.07 15.82 -16.24
C VAL A 16 6.12 16.51 -17.10
N ARG A 17 7.19 15.81 -17.48
CA ARG A 17 8.26 16.37 -18.32
C ARG A 17 7.79 16.81 -19.69
N VAL A 18 6.90 16.04 -20.33
CA VAL A 18 6.30 16.38 -21.64
C VAL A 18 5.35 17.56 -21.52
N THR A 19 4.55 17.62 -20.44
CA THR A 19 3.60 18.71 -20.23
C THR A 19 4.30 20.03 -19.95
N GLU A 20 5.42 20.05 -19.22
CA GLU A 20 6.24 21.26 -19.03
C GLU A 20 6.72 21.87 -20.35
N SER A 21 7.09 21.03 -21.32
CA SER A 21 7.54 21.51 -22.62
C SER A 21 6.42 22.11 -23.49
N THR A 22 5.14 21.88 -23.10
CA THR A 22 3.97 22.25 -23.91
C THR A 22 3.05 23.28 -23.26
N SER A 23 3.14 23.56 -21.94
CA SER A 23 2.20 24.42 -21.23
C SER A 23 2.85 25.56 -20.46
N THR A 24 2.36 26.77 -20.72
CA THR A 24 2.57 27.96 -19.89
C THR A 24 1.78 27.86 -18.58
N GLY A 25 2.39 27.29 -17.51
CA GLY A 25 2.11 27.67 -16.14
C GLY A 25 0.72 27.44 -15.53
N ARG A 26 -0.03 26.37 -15.88
CA ARG A 26 -1.33 26.05 -15.28
C ARG A 26 -1.49 24.59 -14.87
N GLY A 27 -0.48 24.01 -14.19
CA GLY A 27 -0.60 22.68 -13.56
C GLY A 27 -1.10 22.77 -12.10
N PRO A 28 -1.58 21.66 -11.50
CA PRO A 28 -1.80 21.57 -10.06
C PRO A 28 -0.50 21.88 -9.29
N ALA A 29 -0.59 22.58 -8.17
CA ALA A 29 0.57 23.06 -7.39
C ALA A 29 1.58 21.98 -6.95
N PHE A 30 1.17 20.72 -6.86
CA PHE A 30 2.08 19.60 -6.53
C PHE A 30 2.94 19.18 -7.73
N LEU A 31 2.48 19.39 -8.98
CA LEU A 31 3.28 19.12 -10.18
C LEU A 31 4.43 20.12 -10.32
N ASP A 32 4.22 21.38 -9.93
CA ASP A 32 5.28 22.40 -9.95
C ASP A 32 6.44 22.04 -9.00
N ARG A 33 6.16 21.27 -7.92
CA ARG A 33 7.21 20.78 -7.02
C ARG A 33 8.03 19.65 -7.60
N ILE A 34 7.43 18.78 -8.42
CA ILE A 34 8.15 17.72 -9.15
C ILE A 34 9.18 18.34 -10.10
N THR A 35 8.79 19.39 -10.81
CA THR A 35 9.62 20.05 -11.81
C THR A 35 10.80 20.80 -11.18
N GLN A 36 10.61 21.26 -9.95
CA GLN A 36 11.67 21.92 -9.16
C GLN A 36 12.66 20.93 -8.53
N ASN A 37 12.23 19.70 -8.19
CA ASN A 37 13.09 18.72 -7.56
C ASN A 37 12.65 17.28 -7.82
N GLY A 38 13.50 16.50 -8.51
CA GLY A 38 13.24 15.12 -8.89
C GLY A 38 12.99 14.16 -7.71
N LEU A 39 13.45 14.47 -6.50
CA LEU A 39 13.17 13.66 -5.31
C LEU A 39 11.68 13.63 -4.95
N PHE A 40 10.91 14.65 -5.36
CA PHE A 40 9.46 14.70 -5.16
C PHE A 40 8.68 13.67 -6.00
N VAL A 41 9.27 13.16 -7.09
CA VAL A 41 8.61 12.17 -7.95
C VAL A 41 8.25 10.90 -7.17
N GLY A 42 9.16 10.41 -6.32
CA GLY A 42 8.90 9.22 -5.49
C GLY A 42 7.73 9.42 -4.52
N ILE A 43 7.65 10.58 -3.88
CA ILE A 43 6.56 10.95 -2.96
C ILE A 43 5.25 11.06 -3.72
N THR A 44 5.22 11.78 -4.84
CA THR A 44 4.02 11.94 -5.68
C THR A 44 3.53 10.61 -6.23
N ALA A 45 4.45 9.72 -6.61
CA ALA A 45 4.11 8.39 -7.09
C ALA A 45 3.41 7.56 -6.00
N LEU A 46 3.82 7.68 -4.73
CA LEU A 46 3.10 7.07 -3.62
C LEU A 46 1.69 7.64 -3.49
N VAL A 47 1.53 8.98 -3.46
CA VAL A 47 0.22 9.64 -3.35
C VAL A 47 -0.75 9.13 -4.42
N VAL A 48 -0.28 8.98 -5.66
CA VAL A 48 -1.11 8.49 -6.78
C VAL A 48 -1.36 6.99 -6.68
N SER A 49 -0.40 6.22 -6.14
CA SER A 49 -0.50 4.75 -6.10
C SER A 49 -1.33 4.23 -4.92
N ILE A 50 -1.40 4.97 -3.80
CA ILE A 50 -2.11 4.56 -2.58
C ILE A 50 -3.61 4.34 -2.79
N PRO A 51 -4.37 5.23 -3.48
CA PRO A 51 -5.82 5.07 -3.56
C PRO A 51 -6.26 3.86 -4.38
N LEU A 52 -5.48 3.45 -5.38
CA LEU A 52 -5.90 2.44 -6.34
C LEU A 52 -4.88 1.33 -6.58
N PHE A 53 -3.67 1.68 -7.01
CA PHE A 53 -2.73 0.70 -7.55
C PHE A 53 -2.13 -0.22 -6.47
N LEU A 54 -1.78 0.33 -5.32
CA LEU A 54 -1.25 -0.46 -4.19
C LEU A 54 -2.33 -1.39 -3.61
N PRO A 55 -3.53 -0.91 -3.22
CA PRO A 55 -4.60 -1.79 -2.73
C PRO A 55 -5.02 -2.85 -3.73
N LEU A 56 -5.07 -2.52 -5.03
CA LEU A 56 -5.38 -3.47 -6.09
C LEU A 56 -4.36 -4.62 -6.13
N THR A 57 -3.07 -4.31 -6.13
CA THR A 57 -2.02 -5.34 -6.17
C THR A 57 -1.95 -6.16 -4.88
N ILE A 58 -2.14 -5.53 -3.72
CA ILE A 58 -2.21 -6.22 -2.43
C ILE A 58 -3.45 -7.11 -2.37
N GLY A 59 -4.62 -6.63 -2.83
CA GLY A 59 -5.85 -7.40 -2.88
C GLY A 59 -5.72 -8.65 -3.75
N VAL A 60 -5.02 -8.54 -4.89
CA VAL A 60 -4.72 -9.72 -5.73
C VAL A 60 -3.81 -10.70 -4.99
N VAL A 61 -2.68 -10.25 -4.44
CA VAL A 61 -1.71 -11.14 -3.79
C VAL A 61 -2.29 -11.76 -2.53
N ALA A 62 -2.93 -10.97 -1.65
CA ALA A 62 -3.50 -11.48 -0.41
C ALA A 62 -4.72 -12.38 -0.67
N GLY A 63 -5.59 -12.03 -1.63
CA GLY A 63 -6.74 -12.83 -2.02
C GLY A 63 -6.37 -14.18 -2.65
N ASP A 64 -5.22 -14.27 -3.33
CA ASP A 64 -4.74 -15.50 -3.94
C ASP A 64 -4.07 -16.48 -2.96
N THR A 65 -3.64 -16.02 -1.80
CA THR A 65 -2.72 -16.76 -0.91
C THR A 65 -3.19 -18.16 -0.54
N ILE A 66 -4.46 -18.36 -0.20
CA ILE A 66 -5.06 -19.66 0.18
C ILE A 66 -6.00 -20.15 -0.92
N ALA A 67 -6.83 -19.26 -1.48
CA ALA A 67 -7.79 -19.61 -2.53
C ALA A 67 -7.08 -20.12 -3.80
N GLY A 68 -5.92 -19.56 -4.15
CA GLY A 68 -5.10 -20.05 -5.26
C GLY A 68 -4.64 -21.49 -5.09
N GLU A 69 -4.12 -21.82 -3.91
CA GLU A 69 -3.72 -23.20 -3.58
C GLU A 69 -4.93 -24.16 -3.54
N ALA A 70 -6.06 -23.68 -3.01
CA ALA A 70 -7.30 -24.46 -2.98
C ALA A 70 -7.82 -24.73 -4.40
N GLY A 71 -7.88 -23.69 -5.25
CA GLY A 71 -8.35 -23.79 -6.63
C GLY A 71 -7.49 -24.68 -7.51
N LEU A 72 -6.18 -24.78 -7.24
CA LEU A 72 -5.25 -25.68 -7.91
C LEU A 72 -5.25 -27.11 -7.31
N GLY A 73 -5.97 -27.34 -6.21
CA GLY A 73 -5.97 -28.62 -5.49
C GLY A 73 -4.65 -28.93 -4.77
N THR A 74 -3.72 -27.97 -4.70
CA THR A 74 -2.41 -28.15 -4.05
C THR A 74 -2.47 -27.97 -2.53
N LEU A 75 -3.51 -27.35 -2.01
CA LEU A 75 -3.70 -27.08 -0.59
C LEU A 75 -3.64 -28.37 0.25
N ARG A 76 -4.20 -29.48 -0.25
CA ARG A 76 -4.17 -30.78 0.42
C ARG A 76 -2.74 -31.30 0.66
N TYR A 77 -1.83 -31.08 -0.28
CA TYR A 77 -0.43 -31.51 -0.15
C TYR A 77 0.32 -30.68 0.89
N LEU A 78 0.00 -29.38 0.96
CA LEU A 78 0.57 -28.48 1.98
C LEU A 78 0.10 -28.83 3.39
N LEU A 79 -1.13 -29.34 3.52
CA LEU A 79 -1.73 -29.70 4.82
C LEU A 79 -1.32 -31.10 5.32
N VAL A 80 -0.87 -32.00 4.43
CA VAL A 80 -0.28 -33.31 4.80
C VAL A 80 1.18 -33.16 5.22
N ALA A 81 1.86 -32.08 4.81
CA ALA A 81 3.22 -31.80 5.26
C ALA A 81 3.25 -31.59 6.79
N PRO A 82 4.32 -31.99 7.50
CA PRO A 82 4.44 -31.88 8.96
C PRO A 82 4.48 -30.43 9.49
N ALA A 83 4.40 -29.45 8.62
CA ALA A 83 4.23 -28.05 8.97
C ALA A 83 2.76 -27.78 9.36
N GLY A 84 2.46 -27.63 10.64
CA GLY A 84 1.10 -27.39 11.13
C GLY A 84 0.37 -26.25 10.42
N ARG A 85 -0.97 -26.34 10.32
CA ARG A 85 -1.85 -25.35 9.64
C ARG A 85 -1.58 -23.90 10.08
N ALA A 86 -1.30 -23.69 11.38
CA ALA A 86 -0.96 -22.37 11.91
C ALA A 86 0.29 -21.78 11.26
N ARG A 87 1.36 -22.59 11.13
CA ARG A 87 2.62 -22.17 10.53
C ARG A 87 2.42 -21.81 9.06
N LEU A 88 1.61 -22.58 8.33
CA LEU A 88 1.30 -22.28 6.93
C LEU A 88 0.62 -20.91 6.79
N LEU A 89 -0.39 -20.63 7.62
CA LEU A 89 -1.10 -19.35 7.60
C LEU A 89 -0.17 -18.17 7.90
N VAL A 90 0.69 -18.30 8.92
CA VAL A 90 1.68 -17.28 9.27
C VAL A 90 2.65 -17.05 8.11
N VAL A 91 3.20 -18.10 7.50
CA VAL A 91 4.11 -17.96 6.35
C VAL A 91 3.43 -17.26 5.17
N LYS A 92 2.17 -17.59 4.89
CA LYS A 92 1.37 -16.94 3.84
C LYS A 92 1.15 -15.46 4.13
N TYR A 93 0.80 -15.11 5.38
CA TYR A 93 0.67 -13.70 5.77
C TYR A 93 2.00 -12.94 5.70
N VAL A 94 3.09 -13.53 6.20
CA VAL A 94 4.44 -12.92 6.10
C VAL A 94 4.81 -12.70 4.63
N GLY A 95 4.50 -13.63 3.74
CA GLY A 95 4.68 -13.47 2.30
C GLY A 95 3.93 -12.25 1.75
N ALA A 96 2.66 -12.07 2.13
CA ALA A 96 1.87 -10.89 1.75
C ALA A 96 2.44 -9.59 2.35
N ALA A 97 2.90 -9.61 3.61
CA ALA A 97 3.55 -8.47 4.25
C ALA A 97 4.87 -8.08 3.57
N VAL A 98 5.71 -9.05 3.22
CA VAL A 98 6.93 -8.83 2.44
C VAL A 98 6.60 -8.24 1.07
N PHE A 99 5.50 -8.69 0.44
CA PHE A 99 5.03 -8.11 -0.80
C PHE A 99 4.57 -6.65 -0.63
N CYS A 100 3.92 -6.29 0.49
CA CYS A 100 3.59 -4.89 0.80
C CYS A 100 4.86 -4.01 0.82
N VAL A 101 5.91 -4.46 1.51
CA VAL A 101 7.23 -3.77 1.54
C VAL A 101 7.79 -3.64 0.12
N ALA A 102 7.86 -4.73 -0.63
CA ALA A 102 8.42 -4.75 -1.98
C ALA A 102 7.63 -3.87 -2.94
N ALA A 103 6.30 -3.88 -2.86
CA ALA A 103 5.40 -3.06 -3.68
C ALA A 103 5.64 -1.56 -3.42
N THR A 104 5.63 -1.15 -2.16
CA THR A 104 5.86 0.24 -1.77
C THR A 104 7.26 0.71 -2.16
N LEU A 105 8.29 -0.09 -1.86
CA LEU A 105 9.67 0.24 -2.23
C LEU A 105 9.85 0.30 -3.77
N SER A 106 9.18 -0.56 -4.54
CA SER A 106 9.28 -0.52 -6.01
C SER A 106 8.75 0.80 -6.58
N VAL A 107 7.65 1.33 -6.02
CA VAL A 107 7.10 2.64 -6.40
C VAL A 107 8.07 3.77 -6.04
N VAL A 108 8.58 3.77 -4.80
CA VAL A 108 9.49 4.81 -4.32
C VAL A 108 10.80 4.81 -5.10
N ILE A 109 11.43 3.64 -5.24
CA ILE A 109 12.72 3.53 -5.94
C ILE A 109 12.57 3.92 -7.41
N ALA A 110 11.55 3.39 -8.11
CA ALA A 110 11.32 3.74 -9.51
C ALA A 110 11.00 5.23 -9.68
N GLY A 111 10.19 5.81 -8.79
CA GLY A 111 9.86 7.24 -8.81
C GLY A 111 11.07 8.12 -8.54
N THR A 112 11.87 7.79 -7.53
CA THR A 112 13.09 8.54 -7.21
C THR A 112 14.11 8.44 -8.35
N LEU A 113 14.35 7.25 -8.91
CA LEU A 113 15.28 7.07 -10.03
C LEU A 113 14.82 7.84 -11.27
N ALA A 114 13.53 7.75 -11.62
CA ALA A 114 12.97 8.52 -12.73
C ALA A 114 13.13 10.05 -12.49
N GLY A 115 12.89 10.48 -11.26
CA GLY A 115 13.06 11.88 -10.87
C GLY A 115 14.50 12.36 -10.98
N LEU A 116 15.47 11.58 -10.50
CA LEU A 116 16.90 11.90 -10.60
C LEU A 116 17.40 12.02 -12.05
N VAL A 117 16.79 11.25 -12.97
CA VAL A 117 17.18 11.27 -14.40
C VAL A 117 16.53 12.43 -15.16
N LEU A 118 15.27 12.76 -14.83
CA LEU A 118 14.45 13.68 -15.64
C LEU A 118 14.43 15.11 -15.10
N PHE A 119 14.69 15.33 -13.81
CA PHE A 119 14.55 16.62 -13.14
C PHE A 119 15.81 17.01 -12.36
N PRO A 120 16.03 18.31 -12.08
CA PRO A 120 17.14 18.76 -11.26
C PRO A 120 17.04 18.22 -9.84
N VAL A 121 18.19 18.04 -9.17
CA VAL A 121 18.29 17.59 -7.78
C VAL A 121 18.84 18.74 -6.95
N GLY A 122 18.13 19.07 -5.87
CA GLY A 122 18.53 20.15 -4.97
C GLY A 122 17.92 20.00 -3.58
N PRO A 123 18.10 20.98 -2.69
CA PRO A 123 17.40 21.02 -1.41
C PRO A 123 15.90 20.96 -1.62
N VAL A 124 15.21 20.16 -0.81
CA VAL A 124 13.76 19.94 -0.93
C VAL A 124 13.02 20.92 -0.03
N THR A 125 12.08 21.67 -0.59
CA THR A 125 11.18 22.53 0.20
C THR A 125 10.00 21.69 0.69
N LEU A 126 9.88 21.58 2.01
CA LEU A 126 8.77 20.89 2.68
C LEU A 126 7.43 21.62 2.52
N LEU A 127 6.35 20.97 2.94
CA LEU A 127 5.02 21.59 3.01
C LEU A 127 4.99 22.75 4.01
N SER A 128 5.84 22.74 5.04
CA SER A 128 6.02 23.82 6.00
C SER A 128 6.77 25.05 5.45
N GLY A 129 7.32 24.98 4.24
CA GLY A 129 8.14 26.04 3.65
C GLY A 129 9.65 25.94 3.97
N ASP A 130 10.04 25.06 4.89
CA ASP A 130 11.45 24.85 5.25
C ASP A 130 12.16 24.05 4.16
N THR A 131 13.45 24.34 3.97
CA THR A 131 14.32 23.56 3.08
C THR A 131 15.10 22.53 3.87
N ILE A 132 15.06 21.29 3.41
CA ILE A 132 15.80 20.17 4.01
C ILE A 132 16.92 19.69 3.09
N SER A 133 17.91 19.04 3.69
CA SER A 133 18.99 18.41 2.95
C SER A 133 18.48 17.23 2.11
N VAL A 134 19.25 16.85 1.07
CA VAL A 134 18.97 15.65 0.27
C VAL A 134 18.92 14.39 1.16
N GLY A 135 19.83 14.29 2.16
CA GLY A 135 19.86 13.17 3.09
C GLY A 135 18.58 13.06 3.93
N ASP A 136 18.10 14.19 4.47
CA ASP A 136 16.84 14.23 5.22
C ASP A 136 15.64 13.91 4.33
N SER A 137 15.66 14.34 3.07
CA SER A 137 14.62 14.02 2.09
C SER A 137 14.54 12.52 1.82
N VAL A 138 15.69 11.85 1.65
CA VAL A 138 15.74 10.39 1.47
C VAL A 138 15.21 9.67 2.71
N LEU A 139 15.62 10.11 3.91
CA LEU A 139 15.12 9.53 5.18
C LEU A 139 13.61 9.67 5.27
N ARG A 140 13.04 10.86 4.98
CA ARG A 140 11.59 11.09 4.99
C ARG A 140 10.88 10.23 3.95
N THR A 141 11.44 10.06 2.76
CA THR A 141 10.89 9.18 1.73
C THR A 141 10.84 7.71 2.20
N LEU A 142 11.86 7.25 2.92
CA LEU A 142 11.85 5.91 3.55
C LEU A 142 10.83 5.79 4.68
N LEU A 143 10.66 6.83 5.50
CA LEU A 143 9.61 6.88 6.52
C LEU A 143 8.21 6.84 5.90
N LEU A 144 7.99 7.56 4.80
CA LEU A 144 6.75 7.48 4.02
C LEU A 144 6.51 6.08 3.47
N ALA A 145 7.55 5.43 2.93
CA ALA A 145 7.46 4.06 2.45
C ALA A 145 7.10 3.09 3.59
N ALA A 146 7.68 3.26 4.77
CA ALA A 146 7.34 2.49 5.96
C ALA A 146 5.89 2.74 6.39
N TYR A 147 5.45 4.00 6.43
CA TYR A 147 4.07 4.37 6.75
C TYR A 147 3.07 3.69 5.82
N VAL A 148 3.28 3.82 4.51
CA VAL A 148 2.40 3.22 3.49
C VAL A 148 2.41 1.69 3.59
N THR A 149 3.57 1.08 3.85
CA THR A 149 3.66 -0.36 4.08
C THR A 149 2.78 -0.78 5.26
N VAL A 150 2.88 -0.09 6.40
CA VAL A 150 2.04 -0.36 7.58
C VAL A 150 0.57 -0.21 7.23
N SER A 151 0.20 0.85 6.50
CA SER A 151 -1.19 1.11 6.05
C SER A 151 -1.80 -0.05 5.23
N LEU A 152 -0.99 -0.82 4.53
CA LEU A 152 -1.44 -1.93 3.69
C LEU A 152 -1.52 -3.28 4.43
N LEU A 153 -0.95 -3.40 5.63
CA LEU A 153 -0.94 -4.66 6.38
C LEU A 153 -2.34 -5.10 6.81
N GLY A 154 -3.22 -4.16 7.19
CA GLY A 154 -4.61 -4.47 7.52
C GLY A 154 -5.38 -5.03 6.32
N LEU A 155 -5.25 -4.40 5.15
CA LEU A 155 -5.86 -4.89 3.91
C LEU A 155 -5.33 -6.29 3.56
N SER A 156 -4.04 -6.56 3.74
CA SER A 156 -3.47 -7.88 3.48
C SER A 156 -4.02 -8.95 4.43
N ALA A 157 -4.30 -8.60 5.71
CA ALA A 157 -4.93 -9.50 6.66
C ALA A 157 -6.39 -9.80 6.29
N ILE A 158 -7.14 -8.78 5.86
CA ILE A 158 -8.50 -8.94 5.34
C ILE A 158 -8.51 -9.86 4.10
N GLY A 159 -7.62 -9.60 3.14
CA GLY A 159 -7.50 -10.41 1.92
C GLY A 159 -7.15 -11.87 2.22
N LEU A 160 -6.23 -12.11 3.15
CA LEU A 160 -5.91 -13.46 3.62
C LEU A 160 -7.14 -14.14 4.22
N PHE A 161 -7.89 -13.44 5.09
CA PHE A 161 -9.13 -14.00 5.67
C PHE A 161 -10.14 -14.35 4.59
N ILE A 162 -10.44 -13.44 3.66
CA ILE A 162 -11.37 -13.69 2.55
C ILE A 162 -10.89 -14.90 1.72
N SER A 163 -9.58 -15.02 1.50
CA SER A 163 -8.96 -16.15 0.80
C SER A 163 -9.20 -17.51 1.49
N THR A 164 -9.43 -17.53 2.81
CA THR A 164 -9.78 -18.77 3.53
C THR A 164 -11.25 -19.19 3.33
N LEU A 165 -12.12 -18.25 2.94
CA LEU A 165 -13.57 -18.48 2.82
C LEU A 165 -13.99 -19.12 1.49
N THR A 166 -13.16 -19.00 0.46
CA THR A 166 -13.48 -19.47 -0.89
C THR A 166 -12.35 -20.31 -1.48
N GLU A 167 -12.70 -21.08 -2.50
CA GLU A 167 -11.75 -21.84 -3.34
C GLU A 167 -11.58 -21.20 -4.72
N VAL A 168 -12.27 -20.08 -4.96
CA VAL A 168 -12.22 -19.34 -6.21
C VAL A 168 -11.31 -18.13 -6.04
N PRO A 169 -10.05 -18.15 -6.54
CA PRO A 169 -9.07 -17.08 -6.33
C PRO A 169 -9.55 -15.72 -6.79
N VAL A 170 -10.15 -15.67 -7.99
CA VAL A 170 -10.66 -14.41 -8.57
C VAL A 170 -11.75 -13.79 -7.68
N GLY A 171 -12.59 -14.61 -7.05
CA GLY A 171 -13.61 -14.14 -6.11
C GLY A 171 -13.00 -13.50 -4.86
N ALA A 172 -11.97 -14.13 -4.28
CA ALA A 172 -11.26 -13.58 -3.11
C ALA A 172 -10.53 -12.26 -3.45
N MET A 173 -9.84 -12.21 -4.58
CA MET A 173 -9.17 -11.01 -5.08
C MET A 173 -10.17 -9.87 -5.28
N ALA A 174 -11.26 -10.12 -6.02
CA ALA A 174 -12.29 -9.14 -6.32
C ALA A 174 -12.95 -8.61 -5.03
N ALA A 175 -13.31 -9.49 -4.09
CA ALA A 175 -13.91 -9.10 -2.82
C ALA A 175 -12.98 -8.20 -2.01
N THR A 176 -11.67 -8.51 -1.95
CA THR A 176 -10.69 -7.70 -1.23
C THR A 176 -10.53 -6.31 -1.87
N ILE A 177 -10.49 -6.24 -3.20
CA ILE A 177 -10.36 -4.98 -3.93
C ILE A 177 -11.63 -4.14 -3.77
N VAL A 178 -12.82 -4.73 -3.95
CA VAL A 178 -14.09 -4.04 -3.76
C VAL A 178 -14.21 -3.48 -2.34
N LEU A 179 -13.81 -4.26 -1.32
CA LEU A 179 -13.84 -3.80 0.05
C LEU A 179 -12.91 -2.60 0.27
N SER A 180 -11.74 -2.56 -0.39
CA SER A 180 -10.84 -1.40 -0.29
C SER A 180 -11.45 -0.14 -0.93
N VAL A 181 -12.13 -0.28 -2.06
CA VAL A 181 -12.83 0.83 -2.71
C VAL A 181 -14.02 1.29 -1.86
N VAL A 182 -14.81 0.37 -1.33
CA VAL A 182 -15.95 0.69 -0.45
C VAL A 182 -15.46 1.44 0.79
N SER A 183 -14.37 1.00 1.43
CA SER A 183 -13.80 1.70 2.59
C SER A 183 -13.43 3.14 2.27
N GLN A 184 -12.78 3.40 1.12
CA GLN A 184 -12.41 4.74 0.68
C GLN A 184 -13.64 5.60 0.34
N VAL A 185 -14.68 5.02 -0.27
CA VAL A 185 -15.93 5.73 -0.55
C VAL A 185 -16.63 6.12 0.75
N LEU A 186 -16.66 5.22 1.74
CA LEU A 186 -17.25 5.52 3.07
C LEU A 186 -16.47 6.62 3.79
N ASP A 187 -15.15 6.62 3.68
CA ASP A 187 -14.27 7.64 4.27
C ASP A 187 -14.46 9.03 3.61
N ALA A 188 -14.86 9.06 2.34
CA ALA A 188 -15.13 10.30 1.63
C ALA A 188 -16.52 10.91 1.96
N LEU A 189 -17.39 10.21 2.71
CA LEU A 189 -18.76 10.66 3.01
C LEU A 189 -18.81 11.40 4.36
N PRO A 190 -18.99 12.74 4.41
CA PRO A 190 -19.02 13.49 5.68
C PRO A 190 -20.11 13.05 6.65
N GLN A 191 -21.21 12.46 6.13
CA GLN A 191 -22.32 11.94 6.93
C GLN A 191 -21.91 10.77 7.83
N LEU A 192 -20.82 10.09 7.49
CA LEU A 192 -20.29 8.93 8.20
C LEU A 192 -19.04 9.24 9.01
N ALA A 193 -18.82 10.51 9.38
CA ALA A 193 -17.63 10.96 10.11
C ALA A 193 -17.34 10.14 11.39
N TRP A 194 -18.37 9.61 12.06
CA TRP A 194 -18.21 8.74 13.22
C TRP A 194 -17.56 7.38 12.90
N LEU A 195 -17.64 6.93 11.62
CA LEU A 195 -17.07 5.66 11.15
C LEU A 195 -15.62 5.82 10.66
N HIS A 196 -15.22 7.03 10.21
CA HIS A 196 -13.92 7.28 9.58
C HIS A 196 -12.74 6.71 10.36
N PRO A 197 -12.58 6.95 11.69
CA PRO A 197 -11.42 6.46 12.44
C PRO A 197 -11.30 4.93 12.51
N TRP A 198 -12.38 4.21 12.18
CA TRP A 198 -12.42 2.75 12.19
C TRP A 198 -12.18 2.14 10.82
N LEU A 199 -12.21 2.92 9.76
CA LEU A 199 -11.95 2.44 8.40
C LEU A 199 -10.45 2.21 8.20
N PHE A 200 -10.07 1.03 7.74
CA PHE A 200 -8.66 0.68 7.54
C PHE A 200 -7.95 1.57 6.50
N SER A 201 -8.71 2.25 5.62
CA SER A 201 -8.18 3.18 4.63
C SER A 201 -8.06 4.63 5.13
N HIS A 202 -8.61 4.96 6.31
CA HIS A 202 -8.72 6.34 6.80
C HIS A 202 -7.37 7.06 6.84
N TYR A 203 -6.37 6.43 7.46
CA TYR A 203 -5.05 7.03 7.61
C TYR A 203 -4.12 6.85 6.38
N TRP A 204 -4.61 6.32 5.25
CA TRP A 204 -3.72 6.02 4.13
C TRP A 204 -3.01 7.22 3.54
N LEU A 205 -3.61 8.41 3.61
CA LEU A 205 -3.05 9.65 3.08
C LEU A 205 -2.51 10.61 4.15
N ASP A 206 -2.61 10.27 5.44
CA ASP A 206 -2.18 11.14 6.55
C ASP A 206 -0.66 11.18 6.76
N PHE A 207 0.10 10.53 5.89
CA PHE A 207 1.56 10.61 5.86
C PHE A 207 2.08 12.06 5.61
N ALA A 208 1.23 13.00 5.23
CA ALA A 208 1.60 14.40 5.05
C ALA A 208 2.22 15.02 6.32
N ASP A 209 1.86 14.51 7.49
CA ASP A 209 2.42 14.92 8.78
C ASP A 209 3.90 14.57 8.94
N LEU A 210 4.38 13.55 8.26
CA LEU A 210 5.80 13.20 8.19
C LEU A 210 6.61 14.17 7.30
N LEU A 211 5.93 14.96 6.46
CA LEU A 211 6.53 15.99 5.61
C LEU A 211 6.55 17.38 6.29
N ARG A 212 6.10 17.48 7.54
CA ARG A 212 6.17 18.72 8.35
C ARG A 212 7.48 18.81 9.13
N GLN A 213 7.77 19.99 9.61
CA GLN A 213 8.89 20.24 10.53
C GLN A 213 8.35 21.01 11.75
N PRO A 214 8.47 20.46 12.97
CA PRO A 214 8.97 19.12 13.31
C PRO A 214 8.08 17.98 12.77
N ILE A 215 8.64 16.74 12.66
CA ILE A 215 7.86 15.57 12.27
C ILE A 215 6.78 15.29 13.31
N GLU A 216 5.55 15.17 12.89
CA GLU A 216 4.43 14.79 13.74
C GLU A 216 4.20 13.27 13.64
N TRP A 217 4.35 12.57 14.78
CA TRP A 217 4.29 11.11 14.83
C TRP A 217 2.92 10.54 15.18
N SER A 218 1.96 11.41 15.56
CA SER A 218 0.62 10.99 15.98
C SER A 218 -0.07 10.15 14.91
N SER A 219 -0.14 10.65 13.67
CA SER A 219 -0.77 9.95 12.55
C SER A 219 -0.13 8.60 12.26
N PHE A 220 1.20 8.47 12.46
CA PHE A 220 1.87 7.17 12.31
C PHE A 220 1.43 6.19 13.40
N GLY A 221 1.34 6.66 14.66
CA GLY A 221 0.90 5.84 15.79
C GLY A 221 -0.54 5.36 15.63
N ASP A 222 -1.45 6.26 15.26
CA ASP A 222 -2.87 5.97 15.07
C ASP A 222 -3.09 4.98 13.92
N ASN A 223 -2.40 5.19 12.80
CA ASN A 223 -2.41 4.26 11.68
C ASN A 223 -1.89 2.87 12.10
N ALA A 224 -0.71 2.80 12.74
CA ALA A 224 -0.12 1.54 13.16
C ALA A 224 -1.03 0.78 14.14
N LEU A 225 -1.67 1.47 15.08
CA LEU A 225 -2.61 0.88 16.04
C LEU A 225 -3.84 0.33 15.33
N LEU A 226 -4.42 1.09 14.39
CA LEU A 226 -5.58 0.65 13.61
C LEU A 226 -5.24 -0.59 12.79
N GLN A 227 -4.12 -0.59 12.06
CA GLN A 227 -3.71 -1.73 11.23
C GLN A 227 -3.38 -2.97 12.09
N ALA A 228 -2.78 -2.78 13.27
CA ALA A 228 -2.56 -3.87 14.23
C ALA A 228 -3.90 -4.47 14.71
N GLY A 229 -4.92 -3.63 14.94
CA GLY A 229 -6.28 -4.07 15.26
C GLY A 229 -6.87 -4.94 14.15
N TYR A 230 -6.78 -4.49 12.90
CA TYR A 230 -7.22 -5.28 11.73
C TYR A 230 -6.46 -6.60 11.59
N LEU A 231 -5.13 -6.58 11.78
CA LEU A 231 -4.33 -7.79 11.76
C LEU A 231 -4.74 -8.79 12.84
N LEU A 232 -4.97 -8.34 14.07
CA LEU A 232 -5.41 -9.21 15.17
C LEU A 232 -6.79 -9.80 14.91
N VAL A 233 -7.76 -9.00 14.48
CA VAL A 233 -9.12 -9.45 14.21
C VAL A 233 -9.15 -10.43 13.03
N PHE A 234 -8.71 -9.99 11.86
CA PHE A 234 -8.80 -10.80 10.64
C PHE A 234 -7.80 -11.94 10.62
N GLY A 235 -6.64 -11.79 11.25
CA GLY A 235 -5.68 -12.87 11.49
C GLY A 235 -6.28 -13.97 12.37
N SER A 236 -6.96 -13.61 13.45
CA SER A 236 -7.65 -14.58 14.34
C SER A 236 -8.81 -15.27 13.64
N LEU A 237 -9.60 -14.53 12.85
CA LEU A 237 -10.69 -15.10 12.05
C LEU A 237 -10.17 -16.04 10.98
N ALA A 238 -9.10 -15.66 10.27
CA ALA A 238 -8.44 -16.52 9.28
C ALA A 238 -7.90 -17.79 9.93
N PHE A 239 -7.28 -17.68 11.10
CA PHE A 239 -6.76 -18.82 11.85
C PHE A 239 -7.90 -19.78 12.27
N GLY A 240 -8.96 -19.26 12.90
CA GLY A 240 -10.11 -20.07 13.31
C GLY A 240 -10.77 -20.79 12.14
N ARG A 241 -10.99 -20.07 11.01
CA ARG A 241 -11.59 -20.65 9.82
C ARG A 241 -10.70 -21.70 9.16
N PHE A 242 -9.39 -21.46 9.09
CA PHE A 242 -8.44 -22.36 8.45
C PHE A 242 -8.21 -23.66 9.25
N LEU A 243 -8.31 -23.61 10.59
CA LEU A 243 -8.23 -24.79 11.43
C LEU A 243 -9.43 -25.73 11.25
N THR A 244 -10.62 -25.15 11.01
CA THR A 244 -11.88 -25.90 10.85
C THR A 244 -12.19 -26.27 9.40
N LYS A 245 -11.39 -25.81 8.43
CA LYS A 245 -11.64 -26.12 7.01
C LYS A 245 -11.31 -27.60 6.74
N ASP A 246 -12.35 -28.37 6.35
CA ASP A 246 -12.18 -29.72 5.83
C ASP A 246 -11.61 -29.67 4.40
N VAL A 247 -10.60 -30.52 4.17
CA VAL A 247 -9.85 -30.56 2.90
C VAL A 247 -10.19 -31.85 2.12
N LEU A 248 -11.16 -32.62 2.62
CA LEU A 248 -11.53 -33.94 2.09
C LEU A 248 -12.78 -33.92 1.21
N SER A 249 -13.39 -32.76 0.98
CA SER A 249 -14.57 -32.62 0.08
C SER A 249 -14.19 -31.94 -1.22
#